data_c843ee9a32569c543420563673b18228
#
_entry.id   c843ee9a32569c543420563673b18228
#
_cell.length_a   1.000
_cell.length_b   1.000
_cell.length_c   1.000
_cell.angle_alpha   90.00
_cell.angle_beta   90.00
_cell.angle_gamma   90.00
#
_symmetry.space_group_name_H-M   'P 1'
#
loop_
_entity.id
_entity.type
_entity.pdbx_description
1 polymer ?
#
loop_
_entity_poly.entity_id
_entity_poly.type
_entity_poly.pdbx_seq_one_letter_code
_entity_poly.pdbx_strand_id
1 'polypeptide(L)'
;MSARPVLITGGEGQLASDLRELLDDSPVAAPGREALDITDDDAVGRTLAEVQPTLVFNCAAFHNVDLCEREEDRSFEVNARAVKRLAERCAEAEAKLVHMSTNYVFDGSAEAPYQEDDAPAPQSIYALSKLAGEYAALAYAPGALVARTGGLYGQYGSASKGGNFVTRMLQRAREQGELAVVADQRLSPTPTADLAAAVIEAVRAGAGGLVHLTASGSCSWHEFTEAIVELAGVEVEVRPTETTRPPGGARRPLNGVLARPRADALGLTPLPHWREGLESYMEAAGLLAVSGAPS
;
A
#
# COMPACT_ATOMS: atom_id res chain seq x y z
N MET A 1 31.34 -4.16 -7.86
CA MET A 1 30.49 -3.32 -8.73
C MET A 1 29.85 -2.28 -7.83
N SER A 2 29.91 -0.98 -8.15
CA SER A 2 29.23 0.06 -7.35
C SER A 2 27.74 -0.30 -7.26
N ALA A 3 27.17 -0.21 -6.04
CA ALA A 3 25.74 -0.40 -5.84
C ALA A 3 24.99 0.62 -6.70
N ARG A 4 23.92 0.17 -7.38
CA ARG A 4 23.18 1.02 -8.32
C ARG A 4 22.22 1.93 -7.55
N PRO A 5 22.15 3.25 -7.86
CA PRO A 5 21.28 4.17 -7.16
C PRO A 5 19.78 3.81 -7.29
N VAL A 6 19.03 4.03 -6.22
CA VAL A 6 17.58 3.84 -6.15
C VAL A 6 16.91 5.16 -5.77
N LEU A 7 15.82 5.50 -6.46
CA LEU A 7 14.96 6.63 -6.09
C LEU A 7 13.64 6.10 -5.54
N ILE A 8 13.17 6.62 -4.39
CA ILE A 8 11.86 6.32 -3.80
C ILE A 8 11.08 7.62 -3.71
N THR A 9 10.03 7.80 -4.51
CA THR A 9 9.15 8.96 -4.38
C THR A 9 8.17 8.78 -3.23
N GLY A 10 7.77 9.87 -2.58
CA GLY A 10 6.95 9.77 -1.37
C GLY A 10 7.71 9.18 -0.18
N GLY A 11 8.99 9.56 -0.02
CA GLY A 11 9.96 9.00 0.91
C GLY A 11 9.60 9.07 2.40
N GLU A 12 8.60 9.87 2.78
CA GLU A 12 8.05 9.96 4.15
C GLU A 12 6.92 8.95 4.41
N GLY A 13 6.52 8.17 3.41
CA GLY A 13 5.46 7.17 3.52
C GLY A 13 5.92 5.91 4.22
N GLN A 14 4.97 5.14 4.82
CA GLN A 14 5.24 3.90 5.54
C GLN A 14 6.08 2.92 4.70
N LEU A 15 5.60 2.57 3.50
CA LEU A 15 6.29 1.63 2.61
C LEU A 15 7.66 2.17 2.16
N ALA A 16 7.76 3.47 1.89
CA ALA A 16 9.02 4.08 1.48
C ALA A 16 10.09 3.99 2.58
N SER A 17 9.69 4.10 3.84
CA SER A 17 10.59 3.94 4.99
C SER A 17 11.10 2.50 5.11
N ASP A 18 10.21 1.50 5.00
CA ASP A 18 10.61 0.09 5.05
C ASP A 18 11.48 -0.30 3.83
N LEU A 19 11.15 0.20 2.62
CA LEU A 19 12.01 0.00 1.44
C LEU A 19 13.41 0.58 1.64
N ARG A 20 13.53 1.77 2.25
CA ARG A 20 14.81 2.42 2.52
C ARG A 20 15.67 1.60 3.50
N GLU A 21 15.06 1.00 4.53
CA GLU A 21 15.77 0.13 5.47
C GLU A 21 16.28 -1.15 4.83
N LEU A 22 15.46 -1.78 3.96
CA LEU A 22 15.83 -3.03 3.28
C LEU A 22 16.80 -2.85 2.10
N LEU A 23 17.03 -1.61 1.66
CA LEU A 23 17.93 -1.25 0.56
C LEU A 23 19.23 -0.61 1.05
N ASP A 24 19.63 -0.83 2.30
CA ASP A 24 20.78 -0.22 2.96
C ASP A 24 22.14 -0.43 2.25
N ASP A 25 22.26 -1.52 1.46
CA ASP A 25 23.44 -1.80 0.62
C ASP A 25 23.51 -0.94 -0.66
N SER A 26 22.52 -0.11 -0.94
CA SER A 26 22.41 0.71 -2.16
C SER A 26 22.37 2.20 -1.83
N PRO A 27 22.91 3.09 -2.68
CA PRO A 27 22.64 4.52 -2.55
C PRO A 27 21.14 4.79 -2.78
N VAL A 28 20.40 5.17 -1.73
CA VAL A 28 18.96 5.42 -1.79
C VAL A 28 18.69 6.91 -1.62
N ALA A 29 18.02 7.52 -2.61
CA ALA A 29 17.40 8.83 -2.49
C ALA A 29 15.90 8.64 -2.23
N ALA A 30 15.41 9.12 -1.10
CA ALA A 30 14.00 8.99 -0.71
C ALA A 30 13.43 10.35 -0.28
N PRO A 31 13.30 11.33 -1.22
CA PRO A 31 12.79 12.65 -0.89
C PRO A 31 11.34 12.60 -0.45
N GLY A 32 11.02 13.36 0.59
CA GLY A 32 9.65 13.64 0.99
C GLY A 32 8.96 14.57 -0.01
N ARG A 33 7.65 14.78 0.18
CA ARG A 33 6.85 15.56 -0.75
C ARG A 33 7.34 17.00 -0.93
N GLU A 34 7.82 17.64 0.13
CA GLU A 34 8.32 19.01 0.06
C GLU A 34 9.59 19.14 -0.80
N ALA A 35 10.42 18.08 -0.81
CA ALA A 35 11.65 18.03 -1.61
C ALA A 35 11.39 17.54 -3.04
N LEU A 36 10.39 16.67 -3.24
CA LEU A 36 9.99 16.15 -4.55
C LEU A 36 8.48 15.92 -4.61
N ASP A 37 7.73 16.91 -5.10
CA ASP A 37 6.34 16.68 -5.51
C ASP A 37 6.35 16.08 -6.92
N ILE A 38 5.83 14.86 -7.09
CA ILE A 38 5.80 14.18 -8.39
C ILE A 38 4.93 14.87 -9.44
N THR A 39 4.12 15.86 -9.04
CA THR A 39 3.33 16.69 -9.97
C THR A 39 4.16 17.78 -10.64
N ASP A 40 5.33 18.11 -10.10
CA ASP A 40 6.33 19.02 -10.73
C ASP A 40 7.27 18.19 -11.62
N ASP A 41 6.97 18.19 -12.93
CA ASP A 41 7.74 17.42 -13.92
C ASP A 41 9.20 17.88 -14.04
N ASP A 42 9.47 19.18 -13.86
CA ASP A 42 10.82 19.72 -13.89
C ASP A 42 11.62 19.28 -12.66
N ALA A 43 11.01 19.25 -11.48
CA ALA A 43 11.64 18.72 -10.28
C ALA A 43 11.95 17.21 -10.41
N VAL A 44 11.02 16.44 -10.98
CA VAL A 44 11.24 15.01 -11.27
C VAL A 44 12.42 14.83 -12.23
N GLY A 45 12.46 15.61 -13.32
CA GLY A 45 13.55 15.55 -14.29
C GLY A 45 14.92 15.89 -13.67
N ARG A 46 14.99 16.95 -12.86
CA ARG A 46 16.24 17.32 -12.15
C ARG A 46 16.68 16.20 -11.17
N THR A 47 15.76 15.66 -10.39
CA THR A 47 16.07 14.59 -9.42
C THR A 47 16.59 13.34 -10.12
N LEU A 48 15.98 12.93 -11.23
CA LEU A 48 16.45 11.77 -12.00
C LEU A 48 17.84 12.02 -12.59
N ALA A 49 18.13 13.24 -13.09
CA ALA A 49 19.44 13.61 -13.62
C ALA A 49 20.53 13.63 -12.53
N GLU A 50 20.21 14.07 -11.32
CA GLU A 50 21.13 14.11 -10.18
C GLU A 50 21.40 12.74 -9.58
N VAL A 51 20.33 11.94 -9.33
CA VAL A 51 20.42 10.63 -8.69
C VAL A 51 20.89 9.56 -9.65
N GLN A 52 20.56 9.68 -10.94
CA GLN A 52 20.81 8.67 -11.99
C GLN A 52 20.38 7.25 -11.56
N PRO A 53 19.13 7.08 -11.08
CA PRO A 53 18.69 5.81 -10.54
C PRO A 53 18.55 4.77 -11.64
N THR A 54 18.82 3.52 -11.32
CA THR A 54 18.46 2.37 -12.18
C THR A 54 17.13 1.75 -11.79
N LEU A 55 16.58 2.16 -10.63
CA LEU A 55 15.33 1.67 -10.08
C LEU A 55 14.60 2.81 -9.39
N VAL A 56 13.32 2.99 -9.71
CA VAL A 56 12.44 4.00 -9.12
C VAL A 56 11.24 3.32 -8.49
N PHE A 57 11.06 3.45 -7.17
CA PHE A 57 9.84 3.07 -6.48
C PHE A 57 8.91 4.27 -6.38
N ASN A 58 7.76 4.23 -7.02
CA ASN A 58 6.74 5.26 -6.87
C ASN A 58 5.76 4.88 -5.75
N CYS A 59 6.07 5.36 -4.54
CA CYS A 59 5.21 5.25 -3.35
C CYS A 59 4.34 6.51 -3.13
N ALA A 60 4.55 7.57 -3.93
CA ALA A 60 3.74 8.78 -3.85
C ALA A 60 2.32 8.53 -4.35
N ALA A 61 1.32 8.93 -3.56
CA ALA A 61 -0.08 8.80 -3.93
C ALA A 61 -0.96 9.80 -3.15
N PHE A 62 -2.03 10.26 -3.76
CA PHE A 62 -3.13 10.90 -3.06
C PHE A 62 -4.12 9.81 -2.66
N HIS A 63 -4.04 9.34 -1.39
CA HIS A 63 -4.63 8.07 -0.94
C HIS A 63 -5.73 8.22 0.11
N ASN A 64 -6.17 9.44 0.43
CA ASN A 64 -7.35 9.63 1.27
C ASN A 64 -8.60 9.43 0.41
N VAL A 65 -9.20 8.23 0.52
CA VAL A 65 -10.25 7.75 -0.39
C VAL A 65 -11.47 8.69 -0.43
N ASP A 66 -11.91 9.20 0.74
CA ASP A 66 -13.05 10.12 0.81
C ASP A 66 -12.69 11.54 0.34
N LEU A 67 -11.45 11.97 0.54
CA LEU A 67 -10.98 13.26 0.05
C LEU A 67 -10.83 13.25 -1.48
N CYS A 68 -10.49 12.11 -2.07
CA CYS A 68 -10.43 11.94 -3.52
C CYS A 68 -11.79 12.26 -4.19
N GLU A 69 -12.92 11.89 -3.57
CA GLU A 69 -14.25 12.23 -4.09
C GLU A 69 -14.52 13.74 -4.15
N ARG A 70 -13.82 14.52 -3.33
CA ARG A 70 -13.97 15.98 -3.25
C ARG A 70 -12.92 16.74 -4.06
N GLU A 71 -11.75 16.14 -4.23
CA GLU A 71 -10.58 16.71 -4.92
C GLU A 71 -10.23 15.84 -6.14
N GLU A 72 -11.20 15.62 -7.03
CA GLU A 72 -11.06 14.74 -8.19
C GLU A 72 -9.87 15.10 -9.07
N ASP A 73 -9.74 16.39 -9.46
CA ASP A 73 -8.65 16.85 -10.30
C ASP A 73 -7.28 16.56 -9.69
N ARG A 74 -7.14 16.77 -8.38
CA ARG A 74 -5.92 16.47 -7.64
C ARG A 74 -5.65 14.97 -7.57
N SER A 75 -6.70 14.15 -7.40
CA SER A 75 -6.60 12.70 -7.44
C SER A 75 -6.01 12.22 -8.76
N PHE A 76 -6.57 12.67 -9.88
CA PHE A 76 -6.07 12.32 -11.21
C PHE A 76 -4.71 12.93 -11.51
N GLU A 77 -4.43 14.15 -11.02
CA GLU A 77 -3.11 14.76 -11.21
C GLU A 77 -2.01 13.92 -10.54
N VAL A 78 -2.17 13.58 -9.28
CA VAL A 78 -1.15 12.83 -8.53
C VAL A 78 -1.10 11.37 -8.94
N ASN A 79 -2.27 10.69 -9.00
CA ASN A 79 -2.32 9.23 -9.13
C ASN A 79 -2.27 8.74 -10.58
N ALA A 80 -2.44 9.62 -11.57
CA ALA A 80 -2.47 9.25 -12.99
C ALA A 80 -1.53 10.10 -13.85
N ARG A 81 -1.74 11.42 -13.95
CA ARG A 81 -0.96 12.29 -14.86
C ARG A 81 0.50 12.38 -14.45
N ALA A 82 0.77 12.57 -13.15
CA ALA A 82 2.14 12.57 -12.62
C ALA A 82 2.80 11.19 -12.79
N VAL A 83 2.05 10.10 -12.62
CA VAL A 83 2.57 8.75 -12.87
C VAL A 83 2.95 8.56 -14.33
N LYS A 84 2.15 9.08 -15.28
CA LYS A 84 2.48 9.02 -16.70
C LYS A 84 3.81 9.74 -16.97
N ARG A 85 3.95 10.99 -16.51
CA ARG A 85 5.20 11.76 -16.69
C ARG A 85 6.40 11.06 -16.06
N LEU A 86 6.24 10.57 -14.82
CA LEU A 86 7.28 9.79 -14.15
C LEU A 86 7.69 8.54 -14.95
N ALA A 87 6.71 7.83 -15.54
CA ALA A 87 6.97 6.65 -16.37
C ALA A 87 7.78 7.03 -17.63
N GLU A 88 7.40 8.11 -18.32
CA GLU A 88 8.14 8.65 -19.47
C GLU A 88 9.59 9.02 -19.08
N ARG A 89 9.76 9.73 -17.97
CA ARG A 89 11.08 10.10 -17.44
C ARG A 89 11.93 8.90 -17.04
N CYS A 90 11.32 7.86 -16.44
CA CYS A 90 12.02 6.62 -16.12
C CYS A 90 12.49 5.90 -17.40
N ALA A 91 11.64 5.86 -18.44
CA ALA A 91 12.01 5.27 -19.73
C ALA A 91 13.18 6.02 -20.39
N GLU A 92 13.15 7.37 -20.38
CA GLU A 92 14.24 8.22 -20.89
C GLU A 92 15.55 8.00 -20.12
N ALA A 93 15.47 7.77 -18.81
CA ALA A 93 16.62 7.52 -17.93
C ALA A 93 17.05 6.04 -17.87
N GLU A 94 16.42 5.15 -18.65
CA GLU A 94 16.63 3.69 -18.61
C GLU A 94 16.47 3.10 -17.19
N ALA A 95 15.65 3.74 -16.34
CA ALA A 95 15.36 3.30 -14.99
C ALA A 95 14.11 2.42 -14.96
N LYS A 96 14.18 1.30 -14.22
CA LYS A 96 12.99 0.45 -13.98
C LYS A 96 12.02 1.14 -13.05
N LEU A 97 10.77 1.28 -13.45
CA LEU A 97 9.70 1.82 -12.60
C LEU A 97 8.97 0.69 -11.87
N VAL A 98 8.80 0.86 -10.55
CA VAL A 98 7.90 0.07 -9.70
C VAL A 98 6.81 0.99 -9.19
N HIS A 99 5.56 0.76 -9.60
CA HIS A 99 4.41 1.58 -9.22
C HIS A 99 3.49 0.84 -8.25
N MET A 100 3.25 1.43 -7.08
CA MET A 100 2.34 0.87 -6.09
C MET A 100 0.89 1.16 -6.45
N SER A 101 0.04 0.14 -6.47
CA SER A 101 -1.38 0.25 -6.74
C SER A 101 -2.23 -0.38 -5.63
N THR A 102 -3.51 -0.62 -5.88
CA THR A 102 -4.50 -0.94 -4.87
C THR A 102 -5.48 -2.03 -5.33
N ASN A 103 -5.99 -2.80 -4.38
CA ASN A 103 -7.12 -3.71 -4.56
C ASN A 103 -8.45 -2.99 -4.87
N TYR A 104 -8.55 -1.68 -4.61
CA TYR A 104 -9.76 -0.88 -4.89
C TYR A 104 -10.08 -0.75 -6.38
N VAL A 105 -9.18 -1.17 -7.28
CA VAL A 105 -9.46 -1.23 -8.72
C VAL A 105 -10.59 -2.22 -9.07
N PHE A 106 -10.94 -3.12 -8.15
CA PHE A 106 -12.05 -4.05 -8.28
C PHE A 106 -13.32 -3.53 -7.57
N ASP A 107 -14.50 -3.98 -8.01
CA ASP A 107 -15.78 -3.57 -7.45
C ASP A 107 -16.15 -4.25 -6.13
N GLY A 108 -15.49 -5.37 -5.81
CA GLY A 108 -15.74 -6.16 -4.61
C GLY A 108 -16.94 -7.08 -4.69
N SER A 109 -17.48 -7.36 -5.88
CA SER A 109 -18.64 -8.23 -6.08
C SER A 109 -18.32 -9.73 -6.20
N ALA A 110 -17.05 -10.07 -6.46
CA ALA A 110 -16.63 -11.47 -6.58
C ALA A 110 -16.65 -12.18 -5.22
N GLU A 111 -17.05 -13.45 -5.21
CA GLU A 111 -16.96 -14.30 -4.00
C GLU A 111 -15.54 -14.85 -3.78
N ALA A 112 -14.80 -15.09 -4.88
CA ALA A 112 -13.43 -15.56 -4.86
C ALA A 112 -12.42 -14.39 -4.81
N PRO A 113 -11.17 -14.63 -4.39
CA PRO A 113 -10.10 -13.63 -4.52
C PRO A 113 -9.86 -13.23 -5.98
N TYR A 114 -9.69 -11.94 -6.23
CA TYR A 114 -9.40 -11.39 -7.56
C TYR A 114 -8.02 -11.76 -8.05
N GLN A 115 -7.94 -12.18 -9.31
CA GLN A 115 -6.68 -12.45 -10.02
C GLN A 115 -6.22 -11.21 -10.80
N GLU A 116 -4.94 -11.21 -11.22
CA GLU A 116 -4.38 -10.10 -11.99
C GLU A 116 -5.08 -9.86 -13.33
N ASP A 117 -5.62 -10.94 -13.94
CA ASP A 117 -6.30 -10.91 -15.24
C ASP A 117 -7.81 -10.59 -15.13
N ASP A 118 -8.34 -10.49 -13.91
CA ASP A 118 -9.74 -10.08 -13.73
C ASP A 118 -9.94 -8.62 -14.16
N ALA A 119 -11.06 -8.35 -14.81
CA ALA A 119 -11.38 -7.02 -15.31
C ALA A 119 -11.57 -6.03 -14.16
N PRO A 120 -10.82 -4.91 -14.13
CA PRO A 120 -11.04 -3.87 -13.13
C PRO A 120 -12.41 -3.21 -13.29
N ALA A 121 -13.05 -2.87 -12.17
CA ALA A 121 -14.32 -2.17 -12.11
C ALA A 121 -14.35 -1.17 -10.94
N PRO A 122 -13.49 -0.14 -10.96
CA PRO A 122 -13.30 0.79 -9.85
C PRO A 122 -14.58 1.56 -9.51
N GLN A 123 -14.87 1.71 -8.20
CA GLN A 123 -16.12 2.28 -7.70
C GLN A 123 -15.94 3.65 -7.02
N SER A 124 -14.74 4.24 -7.05
CA SER A 124 -14.41 5.52 -6.43
C SER A 124 -13.40 6.30 -7.25
N ILE A 125 -13.34 7.61 -7.07
CA ILE A 125 -12.34 8.49 -7.73
C ILE A 125 -10.91 8.05 -7.40
N TYR A 126 -10.65 7.67 -6.14
CA TYR A 126 -9.37 7.08 -5.77
C TYR A 126 -9.02 5.88 -6.65
N ALA A 127 -9.93 4.92 -6.73
CA ALA A 127 -9.71 3.69 -7.48
C ALA A 127 -9.53 3.94 -8.99
N LEU A 128 -10.38 4.83 -9.58
CA LEU A 128 -10.28 5.25 -10.99
C LEU A 128 -8.93 5.91 -11.27
N SER A 129 -8.50 6.85 -10.43
CA SER A 129 -7.23 7.56 -10.60
C SER A 129 -6.02 6.61 -10.47
N LYS A 130 -6.07 5.64 -9.53
CA LYS A 130 -5.03 4.62 -9.37
C LYS A 130 -4.97 3.67 -10.56
N LEU A 131 -6.11 3.21 -11.07
CA LEU A 131 -6.17 2.37 -12.27
C LEU A 131 -5.61 3.08 -13.51
N ALA A 132 -5.94 4.37 -13.68
CA ALA A 132 -5.35 5.18 -14.75
C ALA A 132 -3.82 5.28 -14.63
N GLY A 133 -3.30 5.37 -13.40
CA GLY A 133 -1.86 5.31 -13.11
C GLY A 133 -1.21 3.96 -13.45
N GLU A 134 -1.90 2.83 -13.19
CA GLU A 134 -1.41 1.50 -13.60
C GLU A 134 -1.21 1.44 -15.11
N TYR A 135 -2.23 1.84 -15.87
CA TYR A 135 -2.15 1.85 -17.33
C TYR A 135 -1.06 2.79 -17.85
N ALA A 136 -0.91 3.94 -17.21
CA ALA A 136 0.16 4.89 -17.56
C ALA A 136 1.54 4.28 -17.29
N ALA A 137 1.77 3.69 -16.12
CA ALA A 137 3.04 3.05 -15.79
C ALA A 137 3.41 1.94 -16.79
N LEU A 138 2.44 1.08 -17.13
CA LEU A 138 2.65 -0.04 -18.04
C LEU A 138 2.85 0.39 -19.50
N ALA A 139 2.16 1.46 -19.93
CA ALA A 139 2.22 1.93 -21.30
C ALA A 139 3.47 2.77 -21.61
N TYR A 140 3.96 3.55 -20.65
CA TYR A 140 5.01 4.55 -20.87
C TYR A 140 6.37 4.19 -20.27
N ALA A 141 6.46 3.16 -19.37
CA ALA A 141 7.73 2.63 -18.87
C ALA A 141 7.89 1.16 -19.24
N PRO A 142 8.59 0.80 -20.31
CA PRO A 142 8.81 -0.60 -20.69
C PRO A 142 9.41 -1.43 -19.54
N GLY A 143 8.79 -2.57 -19.23
CA GLY A 143 9.23 -3.43 -18.13
C GLY A 143 8.87 -2.92 -16.73
N ALA A 144 8.03 -1.88 -16.60
CA ALA A 144 7.52 -1.45 -15.31
C ALA A 144 6.85 -2.60 -14.56
N LEU A 145 7.00 -2.58 -13.23
CA LEU A 145 6.26 -3.45 -12.31
C LEU A 145 5.16 -2.62 -11.65
N VAL A 146 3.92 -3.08 -11.78
CA VAL A 146 2.78 -2.53 -11.03
C VAL A 146 2.41 -3.54 -9.95
N ALA A 147 2.51 -3.15 -8.69
CA ALA A 147 2.17 -3.98 -7.54
C ALA A 147 0.83 -3.56 -6.94
N ARG A 148 -0.22 -4.36 -7.11
CA ARG A 148 -1.49 -4.18 -6.39
C ARG A 148 -1.38 -4.77 -5.00
N THR A 149 -1.84 -4.01 -4.02
CA THR A 149 -1.85 -4.39 -2.60
C THR A 149 -3.05 -3.78 -1.91
N GLY A 150 -3.24 -4.02 -0.61
CA GLY A 150 -4.35 -3.45 0.16
C GLY A 150 -4.15 -3.55 1.67
N GLY A 151 -4.90 -2.72 2.42
CA GLY A 151 -4.90 -2.77 3.88
C GLY A 151 -3.56 -2.49 4.54
N LEU A 152 -2.75 -1.60 3.98
CA LEU A 152 -1.38 -1.36 4.44
C LEU A 152 -1.32 -0.71 5.82
N TYR A 153 -0.42 -1.24 6.66
CA TYR A 153 -0.04 -0.69 7.95
C TYR A 153 1.45 -0.96 8.23
N GLY A 154 2.09 -0.10 9.01
CA GLY A 154 3.54 -0.22 9.30
C GLY A 154 3.96 0.71 10.43
N GLN A 155 5.21 0.57 10.91
CA GLN A 155 5.74 1.27 12.08
C GLN A 155 5.79 2.79 11.91
N TYR A 156 6.10 3.26 10.70
CA TYR A 156 6.26 4.69 10.43
C TYR A 156 4.96 5.47 10.36
N GLY A 157 3.81 4.77 10.36
CA GLY A 157 2.49 5.39 10.27
C GLY A 157 2.28 6.17 8.98
N SER A 158 1.10 6.76 8.84
CA SER A 158 0.80 7.70 7.76
C SER A 158 0.71 9.11 8.37
N ALA A 159 1.65 9.99 8.06
CA ALA A 159 1.65 11.37 8.56
C ALA A 159 0.31 12.07 8.26
N SER A 160 -0.28 11.82 7.09
CA SER A 160 -1.57 12.39 6.68
C SER A 160 -2.79 11.82 7.43
N LYS A 161 -2.65 10.70 8.16
CA LYS A 161 -3.75 9.99 8.85
C LYS A 161 -3.56 9.89 10.36
N GLY A 162 -2.49 10.48 10.91
CA GLY A 162 -2.21 10.42 12.36
C GLY A 162 -1.93 8.99 12.85
N GLY A 163 -1.22 8.18 12.08
CA GLY A 163 -0.94 6.79 12.37
C GLY A 163 -1.51 5.81 11.35
N ASN A 164 -1.50 4.52 11.64
CA ASN A 164 -2.09 3.47 10.82
C ASN A 164 -3.41 2.93 11.42
N PHE A 165 -4.01 1.94 10.77
CA PHE A 165 -5.27 1.36 11.26
C PHE A 165 -5.11 0.72 12.63
N VAL A 166 -4.04 -0.03 12.88
CA VAL A 166 -3.79 -0.75 14.15
C VAL A 166 -3.68 0.24 15.32
N THR A 167 -2.81 1.25 15.20
CA THR A 167 -2.61 2.24 16.26
C THR A 167 -3.87 3.04 16.57
N ARG A 168 -4.65 3.39 15.52
CA ARG A 168 -5.93 4.11 15.71
C ARG A 168 -7.00 3.24 16.37
N MET A 169 -7.07 1.94 16.05
CA MET A 169 -8.03 1.05 16.70
C MET A 169 -7.66 0.84 18.17
N LEU A 170 -6.39 0.67 18.49
CA LEU A 170 -5.92 0.59 19.88
C LEU A 170 -6.18 1.86 20.67
N GLN A 171 -5.96 3.03 20.07
CA GLN A 171 -6.28 4.30 20.72
C GLN A 171 -7.79 4.38 21.03
N ARG A 172 -8.62 4.11 20.03
CA ARG A 172 -10.09 4.12 20.22
C ARG A 172 -10.55 3.08 21.24
N ALA A 173 -9.96 1.87 21.25
CA ALA A 173 -10.26 0.83 22.21
C ALA A 173 -9.99 1.25 23.65
N ARG A 174 -8.91 2.03 23.87
CA ARG A 174 -8.57 2.56 25.20
C ARG A 174 -9.44 3.74 25.63
N GLU A 175 -9.95 4.51 24.68
CA GLU A 175 -10.78 5.71 24.94
C GLU A 175 -12.28 5.40 25.03
N GLN A 176 -12.73 4.36 24.31
CA GLN A 176 -14.14 4.02 24.14
C GLN A 176 -14.37 2.59 24.68
N GLY A 177 -15.35 2.38 25.52
CA GLY A 177 -15.67 1.06 26.09
C GLY A 177 -16.19 0.03 25.07
N GLU A 178 -16.43 0.43 23.83
CA GLU A 178 -16.87 -0.41 22.71
C GLU A 178 -16.35 0.11 21.38
N LEU A 179 -16.17 -0.78 20.40
CA LEU A 179 -15.85 -0.44 19.03
C LEU A 179 -16.91 -1.00 18.09
N ALA A 180 -17.38 -0.21 17.15
CA ALA A 180 -18.25 -0.65 16.05
C ALA A 180 -17.42 -0.67 14.75
N VAL A 181 -17.23 -1.86 14.15
CA VAL A 181 -16.33 -2.05 12.99
C VAL A 181 -17.03 -2.87 11.91
N VAL A 182 -16.85 -2.50 10.64
CA VAL A 182 -17.48 -3.17 9.50
C VAL A 182 -16.99 -4.62 9.37
N ALA A 183 -17.92 -5.54 9.22
CA ALA A 183 -17.69 -6.98 9.12
C ALA A 183 -17.90 -7.51 7.68
N ASP A 184 -18.48 -6.72 6.82
CA ASP A 184 -18.83 -7.07 5.43
C ASP A 184 -17.74 -6.68 4.41
N GLN A 185 -16.66 -5.98 4.82
CA GLN A 185 -15.50 -5.70 3.97
C GLN A 185 -14.37 -6.69 4.29
N ARG A 186 -14.01 -7.51 3.32
CA ARG A 186 -12.92 -8.49 3.42
C ARG A 186 -11.68 -8.05 2.62
N LEU A 187 -10.51 -8.30 3.18
CA LEU A 187 -9.23 -7.96 2.58
C LEU A 187 -8.11 -8.82 3.20
N SER A 188 -6.90 -8.67 2.67
CA SER A 188 -5.67 -9.22 3.28
C SER A 188 -4.85 -8.05 3.84
N PRO A 189 -5.01 -7.68 5.14
CA PRO A 189 -4.20 -6.61 5.73
C PRO A 189 -2.72 -6.95 5.65
N THR A 190 -1.91 -6.04 5.12
CA THR A 190 -0.52 -6.31 4.75
C THR A 190 0.43 -5.35 5.46
N PRO A 191 1.38 -5.85 6.29
CA PRO A 191 2.45 -5.04 6.84
C PRO A 191 3.33 -4.44 5.73
N THR A 192 3.70 -3.19 5.85
CA THR A 192 4.55 -2.54 4.83
C THR A 192 5.97 -3.10 4.79
N ALA A 193 6.48 -3.64 5.89
CA ALA A 193 7.78 -4.32 5.93
C ALA A 193 7.77 -5.60 5.08
N ASP A 194 6.73 -6.44 5.21
CA ASP A 194 6.58 -7.65 4.40
C ASP A 194 6.38 -7.32 2.91
N LEU A 195 5.56 -6.29 2.64
CA LEU A 195 5.36 -5.81 1.27
C LEU A 195 6.66 -5.28 0.66
N ALA A 196 7.46 -4.53 1.40
CA ALA A 196 8.75 -4.00 0.94
C ALA A 196 9.69 -5.14 0.54
N ALA A 197 9.80 -6.18 1.37
CA ALA A 197 10.59 -7.37 1.08
C ALA A 197 10.10 -8.08 -0.20
N ALA A 198 8.79 -8.29 -0.33
CA ALA A 198 8.17 -8.94 -1.49
C ALA A 198 8.35 -8.14 -2.79
N VAL A 199 8.23 -6.80 -2.74
CA VAL A 199 8.46 -5.94 -3.92
C VAL A 199 9.93 -5.98 -4.35
N ILE A 200 10.87 -5.96 -3.40
CA ILE A 200 12.31 -6.08 -3.70
C ILE A 200 12.61 -7.46 -4.30
N GLU A 201 12.03 -8.54 -3.75
CA GLU A 201 12.16 -9.89 -4.31
C GLU A 201 11.62 -9.95 -5.74
N ALA A 202 10.43 -9.38 -6.01
CA ALA A 202 9.85 -9.30 -7.35
C ALA A 202 10.76 -8.57 -8.34
N VAL A 203 11.36 -7.45 -7.92
CA VAL A 203 12.34 -6.71 -8.75
C VAL A 203 13.57 -7.58 -9.03
N ARG A 204 14.11 -8.26 -8.03
CA ARG A 204 15.28 -9.17 -8.18
C ARG A 204 14.98 -10.37 -9.07
N ALA A 205 13.76 -10.88 -9.05
CA ALA A 205 13.28 -11.93 -9.95
C ALA A 205 13.01 -11.42 -11.39
N GLY A 206 13.22 -10.15 -11.67
CA GLY A 206 12.99 -9.57 -13.00
C GLY A 206 11.52 -9.33 -13.33
N ALA A 207 10.62 -9.37 -12.34
CA ALA A 207 9.19 -9.17 -12.55
C ALA A 207 8.89 -7.86 -13.27
N GLY A 208 7.95 -7.90 -14.19
CA GLY A 208 7.36 -6.76 -14.88
C GLY A 208 5.88 -6.99 -15.12
N GLY A 209 5.16 -5.95 -15.54
CA GLY A 209 3.72 -6.01 -15.67
C GLY A 209 3.00 -5.92 -14.33
N LEU A 210 1.79 -6.47 -14.24
CA LEU A 210 0.94 -6.39 -13.06
C LEU A 210 1.14 -7.61 -12.16
N VAL A 211 1.34 -7.40 -10.85
CA VAL A 211 1.48 -8.48 -9.85
C VAL A 211 0.69 -8.10 -8.59
N HIS A 212 0.03 -9.07 -7.98
CA HIS A 212 -0.62 -8.93 -6.68
C HIS A 212 0.36 -9.32 -5.55
N LEU A 213 0.58 -8.41 -4.61
CA LEU A 213 1.45 -8.62 -3.45
C LEU A 213 0.69 -8.22 -2.17
N THR A 214 0.15 -9.21 -1.47
CA THR A 214 -0.58 -9.04 -0.20
C THR A 214 -0.23 -10.16 0.76
N ALA A 215 -0.48 -9.95 2.05
CA ALA A 215 -0.42 -11.01 3.04
C ALA A 215 -1.32 -12.20 2.64
N SER A 216 -0.98 -13.38 3.09
CA SER A 216 -1.76 -14.60 2.86
C SER A 216 -3.00 -14.62 3.76
N GLY A 217 -4.04 -15.33 3.34
CA GLY A 217 -5.32 -15.36 4.04
C GLY A 217 -6.11 -14.06 3.89
N SER A 218 -7.24 -13.99 4.53
CA SER A 218 -8.10 -12.79 4.52
C SER A 218 -8.93 -12.70 5.80
N CYS A 219 -9.33 -11.49 6.14
CA CYS A 219 -10.24 -11.21 7.24
C CYS A 219 -11.11 -9.99 6.90
N SER A 220 -12.17 -9.75 7.67
CA SER A 220 -12.88 -8.48 7.68
C SER A 220 -12.13 -7.45 8.55
N TRP A 221 -12.48 -6.18 8.42
CA TRP A 221 -11.97 -5.16 9.34
C TRP A 221 -12.37 -5.43 10.78
N HIS A 222 -13.54 -6.05 11.00
CA HIS A 222 -13.99 -6.49 12.32
C HIS A 222 -13.06 -7.56 12.88
N GLU A 223 -12.85 -8.69 12.17
CA GLU A 223 -11.94 -9.77 12.59
C GLU A 223 -10.51 -9.27 12.80
N PHE A 224 -10.05 -8.32 11.96
CA PHE A 224 -8.74 -7.69 12.11
C PHE A 224 -8.66 -6.88 13.41
N THR A 225 -9.73 -6.15 13.75
CA THR A 225 -9.78 -5.35 14.99
C THR A 225 -9.86 -6.24 16.23
N GLU A 226 -10.62 -7.35 16.18
CA GLU A 226 -10.63 -8.34 17.26
C GLU A 226 -9.22 -8.89 17.53
N ALA A 227 -8.47 -9.25 16.46
CA ALA A 227 -7.09 -9.70 16.60
C ALA A 227 -6.16 -8.63 17.19
N ILE A 228 -6.34 -7.36 16.80
CA ILE A 228 -5.55 -6.25 17.36
C ILE A 228 -5.76 -6.10 18.86
N VAL A 229 -7.01 -6.10 19.33
CA VAL A 229 -7.28 -5.88 20.76
C VAL A 229 -6.92 -7.12 21.60
N GLU A 230 -7.11 -8.32 21.05
CA GLU A 230 -6.66 -9.59 21.65
C GLU A 230 -5.15 -9.59 21.90
N LEU A 231 -4.34 -9.32 20.84
CA LEU A 231 -2.89 -9.31 20.92
C LEU A 231 -2.36 -8.21 21.86
N ALA A 232 -3.07 -7.10 21.94
CA ALA A 232 -2.72 -6.00 22.85
C ALA A 232 -3.20 -6.21 24.29
N GLY A 233 -3.97 -7.25 24.57
CA GLY A 233 -4.56 -7.50 25.91
C GLY A 233 -5.53 -6.40 26.34
N VAL A 234 -6.21 -5.75 25.39
CA VAL A 234 -7.20 -4.70 25.69
C VAL A 234 -8.60 -5.29 25.72
N GLU A 235 -9.22 -5.26 26.89
CA GLU A 235 -10.61 -5.70 27.07
C GLU A 235 -11.58 -4.64 26.54
N VAL A 236 -12.15 -4.87 25.36
CA VAL A 236 -13.14 -4.00 24.73
C VAL A 236 -14.07 -4.84 23.86
N GLU A 237 -15.35 -4.52 23.84
CA GLU A 237 -16.30 -5.16 22.94
C GLU A 237 -16.11 -4.63 21.52
N VAL A 238 -15.84 -5.52 20.54
CA VAL A 238 -15.80 -5.17 19.12
C VAL A 238 -17.07 -5.69 18.46
N ARG A 239 -18.01 -4.77 18.13
CA ARG A 239 -19.29 -5.13 17.52
C ARG A 239 -19.23 -5.06 16.00
N PRO A 240 -19.74 -6.09 15.28
CA PRO A 240 -19.82 -6.05 13.83
C PRO A 240 -20.87 -5.03 13.38
N THR A 241 -20.54 -4.31 12.29
CA THR A 241 -21.46 -3.42 11.59
C THR A 241 -21.40 -3.67 10.09
N GLU A 242 -22.39 -3.17 9.37
CA GLU A 242 -22.39 -3.19 7.90
C GLU A 242 -21.80 -1.89 7.35
N THR A 243 -21.29 -1.98 6.12
CA THR A 243 -20.76 -0.82 5.39
C THR A 243 -21.87 0.19 5.13
N THR A 244 -21.68 1.40 5.58
CA THR A 244 -22.54 2.54 5.24
C THR A 244 -21.76 3.52 4.38
N ARG A 245 -22.43 4.12 3.42
CA ARG A 245 -21.87 5.19 2.60
C ARG A 245 -22.42 6.53 3.05
N PRO A 246 -21.61 7.38 3.71
CA PRO A 246 -22.05 8.73 4.04
C PRO A 246 -22.26 9.54 2.76
N PRO A 247 -23.12 10.58 2.78
CA PRO A 247 -23.27 11.49 1.64
C PRO A 247 -21.91 12.05 1.18
N GLY A 248 -21.60 11.92 -0.11
CA GLY A 248 -20.30 12.34 -0.68
C GLY A 248 -19.10 11.46 -0.28
N GLY A 249 -19.31 10.36 0.42
CA GLY A 249 -18.25 9.39 0.73
C GLY A 249 -17.99 8.43 -0.42
N ALA A 250 -16.79 7.88 -0.47
CA ALA A 250 -16.37 6.91 -1.47
C ALA A 250 -17.04 5.54 -1.28
N ARG A 251 -17.30 4.85 -2.38
CA ARG A 251 -17.60 3.40 -2.32
C ARG A 251 -16.34 2.62 -2.04
N ARG A 252 -16.46 1.60 -1.18
CA ARG A 252 -15.40 0.66 -0.87
C ARG A 252 -15.80 -0.74 -1.33
N PRO A 253 -14.91 -1.53 -1.94
CA PRO A 253 -15.21 -2.91 -2.32
C PRO A 253 -15.51 -3.75 -1.07
N LEU A 254 -16.56 -4.58 -1.12
CA LEU A 254 -16.86 -5.52 -0.04
C LEU A 254 -15.86 -6.68 -0.02
N ASN A 255 -15.42 -7.13 -1.18
CA ASN A 255 -14.30 -8.07 -1.30
C ASN A 255 -13.11 -7.38 -1.98
N GLY A 256 -12.03 -7.22 -1.25
CA GLY A 256 -10.75 -6.68 -1.74
C GLY A 256 -9.62 -7.71 -1.65
N VAL A 257 -9.96 -9.01 -1.52
CA VAL A 257 -8.98 -10.09 -1.42
C VAL A 257 -8.34 -10.34 -2.79
N LEU A 258 -7.02 -10.41 -2.84
CA LEU A 258 -6.25 -10.64 -4.06
C LEU A 258 -5.64 -12.04 -4.04
N ALA A 259 -5.84 -12.80 -5.12
CA ALA A 259 -5.07 -14.00 -5.43
C ALA A 259 -3.72 -13.60 -6.05
N ARG A 260 -2.73 -14.50 -6.03
CA ARG A 260 -1.36 -14.20 -6.44
C ARG A 260 -0.77 -15.12 -7.54
N PRO A 261 -1.55 -15.57 -8.55
CA PRO A 261 -1.08 -16.57 -9.51
C PRO A 261 0.19 -16.14 -10.28
N ARG A 262 0.36 -14.85 -10.57
CA ARG A 262 1.57 -14.35 -11.24
C ARG A 262 2.77 -14.31 -10.30
N ALA A 263 2.60 -13.95 -9.04
CA ALA A 263 3.67 -14.02 -8.04
C ALA A 263 4.12 -15.48 -7.84
N ASP A 264 3.18 -16.43 -7.80
CA ASP A 264 3.47 -17.87 -7.69
C ASP A 264 4.19 -18.38 -8.94
N ALA A 265 3.77 -17.99 -10.14
CA ALA A 265 4.44 -18.34 -11.38
C ALA A 265 5.87 -17.78 -11.50
N LEU A 266 6.15 -16.65 -10.85
CA LEU A 266 7.48 -16.06 -10.74
C LEU A 266 8.33 -16.70 -9.62
N GLY A 267 7.78 -17.63 -8.84
CA GLY A 267 8.44 -18.28 -7.72
C GLY A 267 8.68 -17.36 -6.53
N LEU A 268 7.89 -16.28 -6.38
CA LEU A 268 8.04 -15.35 -5.27
C LEU A 268 7.55 -15.97 -3.97
N THR A 269 8.27 -15.71 -2.89
CA THR A 269 7.91 -16.16 -1.55
C THR A 269 6.51 -15.64 -1.16
N PRO A 270 5.59 -16.50 -0.70
CA PRO A 270 4.33 -16.04 -0.13
C PRO A 270 4.57 -15.13 1.08
N LEU A 271 3.87 -13.98 1.14
CA LEU A 271 3.90 -13.18 2.34
C LEU A 271 3.25 -13.97 3.50
N PRO A 272 3.66 -13.73 4.75
CA PRO A 272 3.07 -14.35 5.93
C PRO A 272 1.54 -14.24 5.95
N HIS A 273 0.89 -15.12 6.71
CA HIS A 273 -0.54 -14.97 6.98
C HIS A 273 -0.81 -13.62 7.66
N TRP A 274 -1.92 -12.96 7.33
CA TRP A 274 -2.23 -11.61 7.84
C TRP A 274 -2.14 -11.50 9.37
N ARG A 275 -2.49 -12.58 10.10
CA ARG A 275 -2.42 -12.61 11.57
C ARG A 275 -0.97 -12.70 12.08
N GLU A 276 -0.13 -13.50 11.42
CA GLU A 276 1.31 -13.58 11.72
C GLU A 276 2.00 -12.25 11.44
N GLY A 277 1.67 -11.62 10.31
CA GLY A 277 2.16 -10.28 9.97
C GLY A 277 1.71 -9.21 10.98
N LEU A 278 0.46 -9.30 11.50
CA LEU A 278 -0.03 -8.41 12.55
C LEU A 278 0.76 -8.61 13.86
N GLU A 279 0.96 -9.86 14.27
CA GLU A 279 1.69 -10.19 15.50
C GLU A 279 3.14 -9.67 15.43
N SER A 280 3.85 -9.95 14.34
CA SER A 280 5.21 -9.47 14.11
C SER A 280 5.30 -7.93 14.12
N TYR A 281 4.33 -7.27 13.47
CA TYR A 281 4.24 -5.81 13.50
C TYR A 281 4.02 -5.28 14.92
N MET A 282 3.07 -5.87 15.68
CA MET A 282 2.74 -5.41 17.03
C MET A 282 3.89 -5.67 18.02
N GLU A 283 4.62 -6.77 17.86
CA GLU A 283 5.83 -7.05 18.62
C GLU A 283 6.90 -5.97 18.36
N ALA A 284 7.23 -5.72 17.12
CA ALA A 284 8.22 -4.73 16.71
C ALA A 284 7.84 -3.29 17.12
N ALA A 285 6.53 -3.00 17.19
CA ALA A 285 6.01 -1.72 17.64
C ALA A 285 5.84 -1.60 19.16
N GLY A 286 6.11 -2.67 19.94
CA GLY A 286 5.90 -2.70 21.39
C GLY A 286 4.43 -2.58 21.80
N LEU A 287 3.51 -3.14 20.99
CA LEU A 287 2.06 -3.04 21.17
C LEU A 287 1.42 -4.32 21.73
N LEU A 288 2.18 -5.41 21.86
CA LEU A 288 1.69 -6.66 22.46
C LEU A 288 1.41 -6.49 23.96
N ALA A 289 0.49 -7.29 24.46
CA ALA A 289 0.29 -7.41 25.92
C ALA A 289 1.60 -7.79 26.61
N VAL A 290 1.95 -7.07 27.66
CA VAL A 290 3.11 -7.42 28.50
C VAL A 290 2.77 -8.72 29.23
N SER A 291 3.43 -9.82 28.86
CA SER A 291 3.30 -11.10 29.59
C SER A 291 3.83 -10.90 31.01
N GLY A 292 2.90 -10.73 32.01
CA GLY A 292 3.27 -10.75 33.41
C GLY A 292 2.88 -9.58 34.29
N ALA A 293 1.88 -8.75 33.94
CA ALA A 293 1.25 -7.88 34.94
C ALA A 293 0.12 -8.69 35.62
N PRO A 294 0.20 -9.02 36.93
CA PRO A 294 -0.93 -9.57 37.65
C PRO A 294 -2.03 -8.53 37.75
N SER A 295 -3.27 -8.94 37.43
CA SER A 295 -4.54 -8.21 37.61
C SER A 295 -4.73 -7.71 39.05
#